data_a5fa0928b1f95c67956c26cbc0195e6c
#
_entry.id   a5fa0928b1f95c67956c26cbc0195e6c
#
_cell.length_a   1.000
_cell.length_b   1.000
_cell.length_c   1.000
_cell.angle_alpha   90.00
_cell.angle_beta   90.00
_cell.angle_gamma   90.00
#
_symmetry.space_group_name_H-M   'P 1'
#
loop_
_entity.id
_entity.type
_entity.pdbx_description
1 polymer ?
#
loop_
_entity_poly.entity_id
_entity_poly.type
_entity_poly.pdbx_seq_one_letter_code
_entity_poly.pdbx_strand_id
1 'polypeptide(L)'
;MLTESNHYDVIVLGAGAAGFLCAMTAAKRGRSVLLLEKSNKVGKKILMSGGGRCNFTNLHVEPGNYVSVNPYFCIAALSRFTASNFISMVEEHDIEYEERKHGQLFCVRSAKDILEMLVGECDRSGVITETHVEV
;
A
#
# COMPACT_ATOMS: atom_id res chain seq x y z
N MET A 1 12.27 24.03 -26.06
CA MET A 1 12.83 23.16 -25.02
C MET A 1 12.39 21.73 -25.29
N LEU A 2 13.33 20.89 -25.64
CA LEU A 2 13.06 19.47 -25.70
C LEU A 2 12.84 19.02 -24.25
N THR A 3 11.64 18.60 -23.92
CA THR A 3 11.37 17.92 -22.64
C THR A 3 12.22 16.66 -22.62
N GLU A 4 13.15 16.58 -21.68
CA GLU A 4 13.81 15.31 -21.42
C GLU A 4 12.73 14.27 -21.21
N SER A 5 12.69 13.25 -22.06
CA SER A 5 11.76 12.15 -21.88
C SER A 5 12.19 11.38 -20.63
N ASN A 6 11.52 11.63 -19.53
CA ASN A 6 11.73 10.85 -18.32
C ASN A 6 11.35 9.40 -18.63
N HIS A 7 12.31 8.51 -18.54
CA HIS A 7 12.10 7.09 -18.75
C HIS A 7 12.06 6.40 -17.41
N TYR A 8 11.03 5.57 -17.19
CA TYR A 8 10.87 4.78 -15.98
C TYR A 8 10.80 3.29 -16.32
N ASP A 9 11.40 2.46 -15.47
CA ASP A 9 11.30 0.99 -15.60
C ASP A 9 9.88 0.50 -15.30
N VAL A 10 9.21 1.18 -14.36
CA VAL A 10 7.86 0.80 -13.91
C VAL A 10 6.99 2.05 -13.74
N ILE A 11 5.78 1.99 -14.28
CA ILE A 11 4.73 2.98 -14.05
C ILE A 11 3.59 2.29 -13.33
N VAL A 12 3.20 2.80 -12.16
CA VAL A 12 2.10 2.28 -11.34
C VAL A 12 0.92 3.25 -11.42
N LEU A 13 -0.25 2.76 -11.75
CA LEU A 13 -1.47 3.55 -11.83
C LEU A 13 -2.32 3.37 -10.57
N GLY A 14 -2.53 4.45 -9.85
CA GLY A 14 -3.32 4.51 -8.63
C GLY A 14 -2.46 4.45 -7.36
N ALA A 15 -2.45 5.56 -6.60
CA ALA A 15 -1.76 5.68 -5.33
C ALA A 15 -2.68 5.32 -4.14
N GLY A 16 -3.18 4.11 -4.15
CA GLY A 16 -3.84 3.44 -3.03
C GLY A 16 -2.88 2.44 -2.36
N ALA A 17 -3.38 1.62 -1.46
CA ALA A 17 -2.59 0.64 -0.72
C ALA A 17 -1.81 -0.31 -1.64
N ALA A 18 -2.46 -0.87 -2.64
CA ALA A 18 -1.82 -1.78 -3.59
C ALA A 18 -0.75 -1.07 -4.45
N GLY A 19 -1.05 0.15 -4.93
CA GLY A 19 -0.11 0.94 -5.73
C GLY A 19 1.13 1.33 -4.96
N PHE A 20 1.00 1.77 -3.73
CA PHE A 20 2.13 2.07 -2.86
C PHE A 20 3.02 0.84 -2.62
N LEU A 21 2.41 -0.31 -2.27
CA LEU A 21 3.17 -1.53 -2.02
C LEU A 21 3.89 -2.02 -3.28
N CYS A 22 3.23 -1.96 -4.43
CA CYS A 22 3.82 -2.29 -5.73
C CYS A 22 5.01 -1.36 -6.04
N ALA A 23 4.80 -0.05 -5.95
CA ALA A 23 5.81 0.96 -6.28
C ALA A 23 7.05 0.83 -5.39
N MET A 24 6.87 0.77 -4.07
CA MET A 24 8.00 0.64 -3.15
C MET A 24 8.74 -0.68 -3.32
N THR A 25 8.04 -1.78 -3.62
CA THR A 25 8.66 -3.08 -3.84
C THR A 25 9.53 -3.07 -5.09
N ALA A 26 9.04 -2.49 -6.18
CA ALA A 26 9.82 -2.34 -7.43
C ALA A 26 11.04 -1.44 -7.21
N ALA A 27 10.86 -0.30 -6.52
CA ALA A 27 11.93 0.63 -6.24
C ALA A 27 13.03 0.03 -5.34
N LYS A 28 12.65 -0.73 -4.31
CA LYS A 28 13.59 -1.47 -3.46
C LYS A 28 14.39 -2.53 -4.20
N ARG A 29 13.91 -2.95 -5.38
CA ARG A 29 14.63 -3.84 -6.31
C ARG A 29 15.52 -3.08 -7.31
N GLY A 30 15.72 -1.79 -7.14
CA GLY A 30 16.57 -0.96 -7.97
C GLY A 30 15.93 -0.49 -9.27
N ARG A 31 14.59 -0.50 -9.36
CA ARG A 31 13.87 0.02 -10.53
C ARG A 31 13.52 1.49 -10.34
N SER A 32 13.58 2.24 -11.45
CA SER A 32 13.02 3.59 -11.49
C SER A 32 11.50 3.50 -11.59
N VAL A 33 10.79 4.15 -10.67
CA VAL A 33 9.33 3.98 -10.54
C VAL A 33 8.62 5.31 -10.53
N LEU A 34 7.58 5.42 -11.37
CA LEU A 34 6.63 6.52 -11.38
C LEU A 34 5.26 6.01 -10.90
N LEU A 35 4.73 6.62 -9.84
CA LEU A 35 3.41 6.33 -9.29
C LEU A 35 2.47 7.49 -9.63
N LEU A 36 1.43 7.20 -10.40
CA LEU A 36 0.46 8.17 -10.89
C LEU A 36 -0.88 8.04 -10.18
N GLU A 37 -1.42 9.16 -9.74
CA GLU A 37 -2.75 9.23 -9.11
C GLU A 37 -3.63 10.24 -9.86
N LYS A 38 -4.83 9.79 -10.23
CA LYS A 38 -5.82 10.63 -10.92
C LYS A 38 -6.34 11.75 -10.04
N SER A 39 -6.58 11.46 -8.76
CA SER A 39 -7.16 12.44 -7.84
C SER A 39 -6.11 13.45 -7.31
N ASN A 40 -6.61 14.44 -6.57
CA ASN A 40 -5.76 15.45 -5.94
C ASN A 40 -5.02 14.97 -4.70
N LYS A 41 -5.36 13.78 -4.20
CA LYS A 41 -4.77 13.21 -2.98
C LYS A 41 -4.53 11.73 -3.14
N VAL A 42 -3.39 11.27 -2.65
CA VAL A 42 -3.08 9.84 -2.54
C VAL A 42 -3.81 9.20 -1.37
N GLY A 43 -4.05 7.90 -1.45
CA GLY A 43 -4.52 7.10 -0.32
C GLY A 43 -5.92 7.41 0.20
N LYS A 44 -6.82 7.97 -0.61
CA LYS A 44 -8.17 8.34 -0.16
C LYS A 44 -8.94 7.18 0.48
N LYS A 45 -8.88 6.00 -0.12
CA LYS A 45 -9.57 4.82 0.44
C LYS A 45 -8.93 4.34 1.73
N ILE A 46 -7.62 4.47 1.89
CA ILE A 46 -6.94 4.17 3.16
C ILE A 46 -7.49 5.08 4.25
N LEU A 47 -7.56 6.39 4.00
CA LEU A 47 -8.03 7.37 4.97
C LEU A 47 -9.49 7.14 5.39
N MET A 48 -10.33 6.62 4.50
CA MET A 48 -11.73 6.34 4.77
C MET A 48 -11.97 4.97 5.40
N SER A 49 -11.02 4.05 5.28
CA SER A 49 -11.19 2.68 5.75
C SER A 49 -11.29 2.61 7.28
N GLY A 50 -12.02 1.61 7.76
CA GLY A 50 -12.16 1.36 9.19
C GLY A 50 -12.68 2.56 9.98
N GLY A 51 -13.56 3.40 9.39
CA GLY A 51 -14.09 4.59 10.04
C GLY A 51 -13.02 5.64 10.35
N GLY A 52 -11.97 5.75 9.53
CA GLY A 52 -10.84 6.66 9.71
C GLY A 52 -9.72 6.11 10.59
N ARG A 53 -9.81 4.86 11.01
CA ARG A 53 -8.80 4.16 11.83
C ARG A 53 -8.01 3.11 11.06
N CYS A 54 -8.32 2.89 9.82
CA CYS A 54 -7.73 1.89 8.94
C CYS A 54 -7.71 0.47 9.52
N ASN A 55 -8.64 -0.37 9.10
CA ASN A 55 -8.49 -1.81 9.30
C ASN A 55 -7.42 -2.31 8.33
N PHE A 56 -6.16 -2.29 8.76
CA PHE A 56 -5.04 -2.49 7.83
C PHE A 56 -4.73 -3.96 7.57
N THR A 57 -5.07 -4.86 8.47
CA THR A 57 -4.96 -6.31 8.25
C THR A 57 -5.81 -7.11 9.23
N ASN A 58 -5.74 -8.43 9.12
CA ASN A 58 -6.39 -9.38 10.01
C ASN A 58 -5.40 -10.47 10.40
N LEU A 59 -5.43 -10.91 11.66
CA LEU A 59 -4.56 -11.98 12.16
C LEU A 59 -4.84 -13.34 11.51
N HIS A 60 -6.03 -13.53 10.94
CA HIS A 60 -6.51 -14.79 10.37
C HIS A 60 -6.60 -14.74 8.83
N VAL A 61 -5.69 -14.03 8.17
CA VAL A 61 -5.66 -13.96 6.70
C VAL A 61 -5.24 -15.31 6.12
N GLU A 62 -6.14 -15.90 5.34
CA GLU A 62 -5.92 -17.17 4.63
C GLU A 62 -6.51 -17.08 3.22
N PRO A 63 -6.00 -17.88 2.26
CA PRO A 63 -6.56 -17.91 0.90
C PRO A 63 -8.07 -18.18 0.86
N GLY A 64 -8.59 -18.99 1.79
CA GLY A 64 -10.02 -19.31 1.90
C GLY A 64 -10.91 -18.12 2.25
N ASN A 65 -10.36 -17.00 2.73
CA ASN A 65 -11.10 -15.77 2.99
C ASN A 65 -11.40 -14.97 1.71
N TYR A 66 -10.79 -15.32 0.59
CA TYR A 66 -10.93 -14.63 -0.68
C TYR A 66 -11.85 -15.40 -1.62
N VAL A 67 -12.98 -14.80 -1.95
CA VAL A 67 -13.98 -15.40 -2.83
C VAL A 67 -13.65 -15.06 -4.29
N SER A 68 -13.44 -16.10 -5.10
CA SER A 68 -13.14 -15.95 -6.52
C SER A 68 -13.51 -17.22 -7.29
N VAL A 69 -13.76 -17.09 -8.58
CA VAL A 69 -13.92 -18.23 -9.49
C VAL A 69 -12.64 -19.11 -9.52
N ASN A 70 -11.48 -18.48 -9.41
CA ASN A 70 -10.21 -19.18 -9.22
C ASN A 70 -9.80 -19.14 -7.74
N PRO A 71 -9.97 -20.24 -6.97
CA PRO A 71 -9.62 -20.26 -5.56
C PRO A 71 -8.12 -20.15 -5.27
N TYR A 72 -7.28 -20.30 -6.29
CA TYR A 72 -5.82 -20.29 -6.16
C TYR A 72 -5.19 -18.93 -6.46
N PHE A 73 -5.97 -17.94 -6.95
CA PHE A 73 -5.42 -16.69 -7.47
C PHE A 73 -4.58 -15.89 -6.47
N CYS A 74 -4.91 -15.95 -5.18
CA CYS A 74 -4.25 -15.15 -4.13
C CYS A 74 -3.15 -15.89 -3.37
N ILE A 75 -3.00 -17.21 -3.56
CA ILE A 75 -2.10 -18.05 -2.75
C ILE A 75 -0.66 -17.54 -2.82
N ALA A 76 -0.15 -17.32 -4.02
CA ALA A 76 1.23 -16.87 -4.20
C ALA A 76 1.48 -15.49 -3.60
N ALA A 77 0.55 -14.55 -3.77
CA ALA A 77 0.66 -13.20 -3.21
C ALA A 77 0.66 -13.23 -1.68
N LEU A 78 -0.28 -13.95 -1.08
CA LEU A 78 -0.40 -14.06 0.38
C LEU A 78 0.77 -14.80 1.02
N SER A 79 1.40 -15.74 0.31
CA SER A 79 2.59 -16.44 0.81
C SER A 79 3.86 -15.60 0.74
N ARG A 80 3.95 -14.69 -0.24
CA ARG A 80 5.13 -13.81 -0.43
C ARG A 80 5.09 -12.56 0.44
N PHE A 81 3.90 -12.06 0.71
CA PHE A 81 3.69 -10.91 1.59
C PHE A 81 2.53 -11.22 2.52
N THR A 82 2.86 -11.61 3.75
CA THR A 82 1.91 -12.07 4.76
C THR A 82 1.35 -10.91 5.59
N ALA A 83 0.26 -11.16 6.33
CA ALA A 83 -0.23 -10.23 7.34
C ALA A 83 0.88 -9.88 8.35
N SER A 84 1.68 -10.86 8.77
CA SER A 84 2.82 -10.63 9.68
C SER A 84 3.87 -9.70 9.08
N ASN A 85 4.13 -9.78 7.78
CA ASN A 85 5.05 -8.86 7.11
C ASN A 85 4.56 -7.41 7.19
N PHE A 86 3.26 -7.19 6.99
CA PHE A 86 2.69 -5.86 7.09
C PHE A 86 2.66 -5.35 8.53
N ILE A 87 2.31 -6.20 9.49
CA ILE A 87 2.37 -5.87 10.93
C ILE A 87 3.78 -5.45 11.32
N SER A 88 4.81 -6.18 10.90
CA SER A 88 6.20 -5.81 11.15
C SER A 88 6.55 -4.43 10.62
N MET A 89 6.08 -4.09 9.42
CA MET A 89 6.27 -2.75 8.86
C MET A 89 5.59 -1.67 9.70
N VAL A 90 4.37 -1.92 10.18
CA VAL A 90 3.63 -1.01 11.06
C VAL A 90 4.38 -0.79 12.38
N GLU A 91 4.91 -1.87 12.97
CA GLU A 91 5.69 -1.82 14.21
C GLU A 91 7.04 -1.11 14.04
N GLU A 92 7.73 -1.32 12.91
CA GLU A 92 8.98 -0.62 12.58
C GLU A 92 8.79 0.90 12.45
N HIS A 93 7.59 1.35 12.16
CA HIS A 93 7.21 2.76 12.11
C HIS A 93 6.60 3.30 13.41
N ASP A 94 6.66 2.54 14.50
CA ASP A 94 6.13 2.92 15.82
C ASP A 94 4.63 3.31 15.78
N ILE A 95 3.86 2.68 14.90
CA ILE A 95 2.43 2.93 14.78
C ILE A 95 1.68 2.06 15.79
N GLU A 96 0.98 2.69 16.71
CA GLU A 96 0.12 1.99 17.66
C GLU A 96 -1.12 1.44 17.00
N TYR A 97 -1.43 0.18 17.27
CA TYR A 97 -2.62 -0.49 16.76
C TYR A 97 -3.30 -1.33 17.83
N GLU A 98 -4.55 -1.66 17.60
CA GLU A 98 -5.35 -2.50 18.47
C GLU A 98 -6.05 -3.62 17.71
N GLU A 99 -6.22 -4.75 18.37
CA GLU A 99 -7.05 -5.83 17.86
C GLU A 99 -8.53 -5.58 18.23
N ARG A 100 -9.40 -5.71 17.25
CA ARG A 100 -10.85 -5.69 17.42
C ARG A 100 -11.43 -7.07 17.11
N LYS A 101 -12.76 -7.15 16.96
CA LYS A 101 -13.46 -8.42 16.72
C LYS A 101 -12.86 -9.18 15.53
N HIS A 102 -12.82 -10.50 15.64
CA HIS A 102 -12.41 -11.42 14.57
C HIS A 102 -10.98 -11.22 14.05
N GLY A 103 -10.06 -10.78 14.90
CA GLY A 103 -8.66 -10.59 14.52
C GLY A 103 -8.37 -9.37 13.66
N GLN A 104 -9.32 -8.45 13.55
CA GLN A 104 -9.14 -7.19 12.82
C GLN A 104 -8.15 -6.28 13.55
N LEU A 105 -7.17 -5.72 12.83
CA LEU A 105 -6.22 -4.76 13.37
C LEU A 105 -6.49 -3.35 12.84
N PHE A 106 -6.59 -2.41 13.76
CA PHE A 106 -6.89 -0.99 13.49
C PHE A 106 -5.84 -0.10 14.12
N CYS A 107 -5.54 1.04 13.46
CA CYS A 107 -4.74 2.09 14.09
C CYS A 107 -5.47 2.68 15.28
N VAL A 108 -4.77 2.92 16.37
CA VAL A 108 -5.31 3.58 17.56
C VAL A 108 -5.61 5.05 17.28
N ARG A 109 -4.73 5.75 16.59
CA ARG A 109 -4.83 7.18 16.34
C ARG A 109 -5.62 7.52 15.08
N SER A 110 -5.12 7.13 13.91
CA SER A 110 -5.70 7.54 12.63
C SER A 110 -5.21 6.67 11.48
N ALA A 111 -6.05 6.51 10.45
CA ALA A 111 -5.65 5.94 9.17
C ALA A 111 -4.49 6.71 8.49
N LYS A 112 -4.29 7.97 8.87
CA LYS A 112 -3.15 8.78 8.39
C LYS A 112 -1.81 8.14 8.71
N ASP A 113 -1.69 7.45 9.84
CA ASP A 113 -0.44 6.79 10.23
C ASP A 113 -0.02 5.74 9.18
N ILE A 114 -0.96 4.95 8.67
CA ILE A 114 -0.68 3.99 7.59
C ILE A 114 -0.33 4.70 6.29
N LEU A 115 -1.08 5.74 5.93
CA LEU A 115 -0.81 6.48 4.70
C LEU A 115 0.58 7.14 4.73
N GLU A 116 0.93 7.81 5.81
CA GLU A 116 2.23 8.45 5.99
C GLU A 116 3.38 7.44 5.98
N MET A 117 3.17 6.26 6.56
CA MET A 117 4.13 5.15 6.48
C MET A 117 4.38 4.74 5.02
N LEU A 118 3.32 4.49 4.25
CA LEU A 118 3.43 4.05 2.85
C LEU A 118 4.05 5.12 1.96
N VAL A 119 3.66 6.38 2.12
CA VAL A 119 4.25 7.52 1.42
C VAL A 119 5.74 7.63 1.76
N GLY A 120 6.10 7.59 3.03
CA GLY A 120 7.48 7.67 3.49
C GLY A 120 8.34 6.53 2.96
N GLU A 121 7.82 5.30 2.92
CA GLU A 121 8.52 4.14 2.33
C GLU A 121 8.76 4.33 0.82
N CYS A 122 7.79 4.85 0.09
CA CYS A 122 7.95 5.16 -1.32
C CYS A 122 9.00 6.26 -1.54
N ASP A 123 8.93 7.34 -0.77
CA ASP A 123 9.88 8.46 -0.88
C ASP A 123 11.32 8.02 -0.60
N ARG A 124 11.54 7.27 0.47
CA ARG A 124 12.86 6.73 0.81
C ARG A 124 13.40 5.75 -0.21
N SER A 125 12.52 5.05 -0.92
CA SER A 125 12.90 4.11 -1.98
C SER A 125 13.12 4.79 -3.35
N GLY A 126 12.88 6.10 -3.45
CA GLY A 126 13.08 6.87 -4.68
C GLY A 126 11.91 6.82 -5.67
N VAL A 127 10.71 6.43 -5.23
CA VAL A 127 9.50 6.50 -6.05
C VAL A 127 9.14 7.97 -6.31
N ILE A 128 8.88 8.31 -7.56
CA ILE A 128 8.31 9.61 -7.93
C ILE A 128 6.78 9.46 -7.96
N THR A 129 6.10 10.30 -7.23
CA THR A 129 4.63 10.29 -7.15
C THR A 129 4.05 11.59 -7.72
N GLU A 130 3.12 11.46 -8.65
CA GLU A 130 2.40 12.59 -9.24
C GLU A 130 0.89 12.42 -9.08
N THR A 131 0.24 13.51 -8.68
CA THR A 131 -1.23 13.59 -8.55
C THR A 131 -1.84 14.42 -9.70
N HIS A 132 -3.17 14.37 -9.84
CA HIS A 132 -3.91 15.03 -10.92
C HIS A 132 -3.51 14.53 -12.32
N VAL A 133 -3.09 13.29 -12.44
CA VAL A 133 -2.72 12.67 -13.71
C VAL A 133 -3.80 11.70 -14.14
N GLU A 134 -4.47 12.01 -15.25
CA GLU A 134 -5.42 11.11 -15.89
C GLU A 134 -4.73 10.42 -17.07
N VAL A 135 -4.80 9.09 -17.10
CA VAL A 135 -4.21 8.23 -18.13
C VAL A 135 -5.31 7.63 -19.00
#